data_eedc535a28bb8017edc0219221635668
#
_entry.id   eedc535a28bb8017edc0219221635668
#
_cell.length_a   1.000
_cell.length_b   1.000
_cell.length_c   1.000
_cell.angle_alpha   90.00
_cell.angle_beta   90.00
_cell.angle_gamma   90.00
#
_symmetry.space_group_name_H-M   'P 1'
#
loop_
_entity.id
_entity.type
_entity.pdbx_description
1 polymer ?
#
loop_
_entity_poly.entity_id
_entity_poly.type
_entity_poly.pdbx_seq_one_letter_code
_entity_poly.pdbx_strand_id
1 'polypeptide(L)'
;MARKYCATTATVDGGNLVLTFANTPTFSNTRKFCFYICPNIVNTSTAVLPVVVNMDVAGTVTQVPLLDKYANVVYSNTLNRGVDYMGYMGSVTTNHVIVYNTPCC
;
A
#
# COMPACT_ATOMS: atom_id res chain seq x y z
N MET A 1 -16.88 -6.76 -9.32
CA MET A 1 -16.24 -5.41 -9.28
C MET A 1 -15.28 -5.35 -8.11
N ALA A 2 -14.04 -5.00 -8.36
CA ALA A 2 -13.06 -4.90 -7.29
C ALA A 2 -13.31 -3.64 -6.44
N ARG A 3 -13.24 -3.79 -5.12
CA ARG A 3 -13.40 -2.68 -4.20
C ARG A 3 -12.13 -1.83 -4.21
N LYS A 4 -12.31 -0.51 -4.32
CA LYS A 4 -11.19 0.43 -4.19
C LYS A 4 -11.00 0.85 -2.74
N TYR A 5 -9.76 0.85 -2.31
CA TYR A 5 -9.37 1.33 -1.00
C TYR A 5 -8.70 2.69 -1.14
N CYS A 6 -9.17 3.65 -0.36
CA CYS A 6 -8.61 5.00 -0.37
C CYS A 6 -7.65 5.16 0.80
N ALA A 7 -6.39 5.48 0.51
CA ALA A 7 -5.42 5.81 1.54
C ALA A 7 -5.69 7.24 2.02
N THR A 8 -6.22 7.37 3.22
CA THR A 8 -6.65 8.65 3.80
C THR A 8 -5.61 9.28 4.70
N THR A 9 -4.61 8.51 5.12
CA THR A 9 -3.58 8.98 6.05
C THR A 9 -2.21 8.46 5.60
N ALA A 10 -1.22 9.33 5.64
CA ALA A 10 0.18 8.97 5.41
C ALA A 10 1.01 9.52 6.57
N THR A 11 1.62 8.63 7.35
CA THR A 11 2.43 9.00 8.51
C THR A 11 3.80 8.36 8.42
N VAL A 12 4.79 9.00 9.06
CA VAL A 12 6.15 8.44 9.14
C VAL A 12 6.28 7.67 10.43
N ASP A 13 6.67 6.41 10.32
CA ASP A 13 6.87 5.53 11.47
C ASP A 13 8.05 4.60 11.20
N GLY A 14 9.04 4.63 12.09
CA GLY A 14 10.21 3.75 11.98
C GLY A 14 11.01 3.90 10.69
N GLY A 15 11.05 5.11 10.10
CA GLY A 15 11.74 5.35 8.84
C GLY A 15 10.95 4.93 7.60
N ASN A 16 9.69 4.54 7.74
CA ASN A 16 8.81 4.18 6.64
C ASN A 16 7.65 5.16 6.54
N LEU A 17 7.13 5.33 5.33
CA LEU A 17 5.87 6.03 5.12
C LEU A 17 4.73 5.02 5.20
N VAL A 18 3.87 5.18 6.21
CA VAL A 18 2.77 4.26 6.48
C VAL A 18 1.49 4.82 5.89
N LEU A 19 0.87 4.09 4.98
CA LEU A 19 -0.44 4.42 4.41
C LEU A 19 -1.52 3.70 5.20
N THR A 20 -2.53 4.46 5.63
CA THR A 20 -3.71 3.90 6.30
C THR A 20 -4.92 4.14 5.41
N PHE A 21 -5.67 3.09 5.15
CA PHE A 21 -6.86 3.15 4.31
C PHE A 21 -8.09 3.48 5.16
N ALA A 22 -9.11 4.05 4.52
CA ALA A 22 -10.39 4.33 5.18
C ALA A 22 -11.02 3.07 5.77
N ASN A 23 -10.89 1.96 5.06
CA ASN A 23 -11.24 0.63 5.58
C ASN A 23 -10.00 -0.24 5.49
N THR A 24 -9.56 -0.80 6.59
CA THR A 24 -8.35 -1.63 6.62
C THR A 24 -8.57 -2.90 5.80
N PRO A 25 -7.81 -3.12 4.71
CA PRO A 25 -7.97 -4.36 3.94
C PRO A 25 -7.44 -5.55 4.72
N THR A 26 -8.09 -6.70 4.50
CA THR A 26 -7.66 -7.97 5.10
C THR A 26 -6.60 -8.61 4.22
N PHE A 27 -5.46 -8.93 4.80
CA PHE A 27 -4.41 -9.64 4.09
C PHE A 27 -4.82 -11.08 3.86
N SER A 28 -4.73 -11.51 2.61
CA SER A 28 -4.94 -12.91 2.23
C SER A 28 -4.01 -13.23 1.09
N ASN A 29 -3.18 -14.24 1.25
CA ASN A 29 -2.22 -14.66 0.23
C ASN A 29 -2.93 -14.91 -1.10
N THR A 30 -2.35 -14.38 -2.18
CA THR A 30 -2.86 -14.43 -3.55
C THR A 30 -4.08 -13.54 -3.84
N ARG A 31 -4.51 -12.72 -2.89
CA ARG A 31 -5.62 -11.80 -3.09
C ARG A 31 -5.14 -10.52 -3.80
N LYS A 32 -5.98 -10.02 -4.71
CA LYS A 32 -5.78 -8.74 -5.36
C LYS A 32 -6.64 -7.67 -4.70
N PHE A 33 -6.15 -6.44 -4.66
CA PHE A 33 -6.98 -5.30 -4.29
C PHE A 33 -6.56 -4.06 -5.06
N CYS A 34 -7.50 -3.15 -5.20
CA CYS A 34 -7.31 -1.90 -5.91
C CYS A 34 -7.22 -0.78 -4.89
N PHE A 35 -6.22 0.09 -5.01
CA PHE A 35 -6.09 1.20 -4.07
C PHE A 35 -5.60 2.46 -4.77
N TYR A 36 -5.83 3.59 -4.13
CA TYR A 36 -5.32 4.88 -4.56
C TYR A 36 -5.03 5.74 -3.34
N ILE A 37 -4.18 6.75 -3.52
CA ILE A 37 -3.91 7.72 -2.48
C ILE A 37 -4.84 8.90 -2.71
N CYS A 38 -5.61 9.29 -1.69
CA CYS A 38 -6.54 10.40 -1.80
C CYS A 38 -5.79 11.67 -2.22
N PRO A 39 -6.30 12.44 -3.21
CA PRO A 39 -5.57 13.59 -3.73
C PRO A 39 -5.30 14.70 -2.70
N ASN A 40 -6.16 14.79 -1.68
CA ASN A 40 -6.04 15.80 -0.62
C ASN A 40 -5.25 15.33 0.61
N ILE A 41 -4.64 14.15 0.54
CA ILE A 41 -3.83 13.66 1.66
C ILE A 41 -2.58 14.53 1.81
N VAL A 42 -2.25 14.86 3.05
CA VAL A 42 -1.06 15.65 3.36
C VAL A 42 0.07 14.70 3.71
N ASN A 43 1.15 14.75 2.94
CA ASN A 43 2.37 14.03 3.28
C ASN A 43 3.22 14.94 4.15
N THR A 44 3.45 14.53 5.39
CA THR A 44 4.19 15.34 6.37
C THR A 44 5.70 15.27 6.19
N SER A 45 6.19 14.40 5.30
CA SER A 45 7.62 14.25 5.05
C SER A 45 7.93 14.50 3.58
N THR A 46 9.02 15.27 3.33
CA THR A 46 9.57 15.45 1.99
C THR A 46 10.64 14.42 1.66
N ALA A 47 11.05 13.61 2.63
CA ALA A 47 12.04 12.57 2.41
C ALA A 47 11.45 11.42 1.57
N VAL A 48 12.31 10.80 0.76
CA VAL A 48 11.94 9.58 0.03
C VAL A 48 12.09 8.40 0.97
N LEU A 49 10.96 7.76 1.30
CA LEU A 49 10.91 6.69 2.30
C LEU A 49 10.28 5.44 1.69
N PRO A 50 10.68 4.25 2.15
CA PRO A 50 9.95 3.03 1.81
C PRO A 50 8.49 3.12 2.27
N VAL A 51 7.59 2.59 1.45
CA VAL A 51 6.15 2.66 1.73
C VAL A 51 5.67 1.33 2.28
N VAL A 52 4.93 1.39 3.37
CA VAL A 52 4.22 0.24 3.93
C VAL A 52 2.75 0.61 4.08
N VAL A 53 1.90 -0.39 4.10
CA VAL A 53 0.45 -0.20 4.29
C VAL A 53 -0.02 -0.96 5.51
N ASN A 54 -1.00 -0.40 6.22
CA ASN A 54 -1.65 -1.10 7.32
C ASN A 54 -2.68 -2.07 6.76
N MET A 55 -2.53 -3.34 7.10
CA MET A 55 -3.46 -4.40 6.71
C MET A 55 -3.82 -5.24 7.93
N ASP A 56 -5.01 -5.83 7.90
CA ASP A 56 -5.44 -6.78 8.93
C ASP A 56 -4.88 -8.15 8.59
N VAL A 57 -3.90 -8.59 9.36
CA VAL A 57 -3.28 -9.90 9.21
C VAL A 57 -3.68 -10.75 10.41
N ALA A 58 -4.54 -11.73 10.18
CA ALA A 58 -5.02 -12.66 11.21
C ALA A 58 -5.62 -11.95 12.43
N GLY A 59 -6.35 -10.86 12.21
CA GLY A 59 -7.01 -10.09 13.27
C GLY A 59 -6.15 -8.98 13.89
N THR A 60 -4.91 -8.82 13.44
CA THR A 60 -4.00 -7.79 13.96
C THR A 60 -3.59 -6.84 12.84
N VAL A 61 -3.71 -5.54 13.08
CA VAL A 61 -3.24 -4.53 12.11
C VAL A 61 -1.72 -4.57 12.06
N THR A 62 -1.18 -4.85 10.89
CA THR A 62 0.25 -5.06 10.67
C THR A 62 0.71 -4.21 9.49
N GLN A 63 1.90 -3.66 9.58
CA GLN A 63 2.53 -2.95 8.48
C GLN A 63 3.07 -3.95 7.46
N VAL A 64 2.58 -3.85 6.22
CA VAL A 64 2.96 -4.75 5.13
C VAL A 64 3.68 -3.93 4.07
N PRO A 65 4.92 -4.30 3.69
CA PRO A 65 5.67 -3.53 2.71
C PRO A 65 5.09 -3.63 1.30
N LEU A 66 5.24 -2.55 0.53
CA LEU A 66 4.94 -2.54 -0.90
C LEU A 66 6.21 -2.84 -1.68
N LEU A 67 6.10 -3.76 -2.63
CA LEU A 67 7.18 -4.11 -3.54
C LEU A 67 6.71 -3.91 -4.98
N ASP A 68 7.65 -3.66 -5.89
CA ASP A 68 7.34 -3.62 -7.32
C ASP A 68 7.34 -5.05 -7.91
N LYS A 69 7.08 -5.16 -9.21
CA LYS A 69 7.03 -6.47 -9.88
C LYS A 69 8.37 -7.21 -9.91
N TYR A 70 9.45 -6.52 -9.58
CA TYR A 70 10.79 -7.10 -9.47
C TYR A 70 11.19 -7.38 -8.03
N ALA A 71 10.26 -7.30 -7.08
CA ALA A 71 10.45 -7.48 -5.65
C ALA A 71 11.36 -6.40 -5.02
N ASN A 72 11.47 -5.24 -5.63
CA ASN A 72 12.17 -4.09 -5.07
C ASN A 72 11.21 -3.23 -4.25
N VAL A 73 11.74 -2.60 -3.21
CA VAL A 73 10.96 -1.74 -2.33
C VAL A 73 10.38 -0.55 -3.11
N VAL A 74 9.10 -0.27 -2.90
CA VAL A 74 8.43 0.91 -3.46
C VAL A 74 8.69 2.09 -2.54
N TYR A 75 9.23 3.18 -3.09
CA TYR A 75 9.50 4.41 -2.35
C TYR A 75 8.40 5.44 -2.59
N SER A 76 8.25 6.36 -1.65
CA SER A 76 7.16 7.33 -1.64
C SER A 76 7.12 8.24 -2.87
N ASN A 77 8.26 8.48 -3.52
CA ASN A 77 8.33 9.31 -4.71
C ASN A 77 7.84 8.63 -5.99
N THR A 78 7.55 7.31 -5.96
CA THR A 78 7.05 6.58 -7.12
C THR A 78 5.53 6.43 -7.12
N LEU A 79 4.87 6.78 -6.03
CA LEU A 79 3.41 6.71 -5.93
C LEU A 79 2.81 8.10 -6.12
N ASN A 80 1.88 8.21 -7.05
CA ASN A 80 1.20 9.46 -7.37
C ASN A 80 -0.20 9.47 -6.76
N ARG A 81 -0.61 10.63 -6.27
CA ARG A 81 -1.95 10.82 -5.72
C ARG A 81 -3.00 10.72 -6.82
N GLY A 82 -4.13 10.13 -6.50
CA GLY A 82 -5.25 10.03 -7.43
C GLY A 82 -5.07 8.99 -8.55
N VAL A 83 -3.98 8.25 -8.55
CA VAL A 83 -3.71 7.19 -9.52
C VAL A 83 -4.11 5.84 -8.90
N ASP A 84 -4.86 5.05 -9.65
CA ASP A 84 -5.24 3.71 -9.22
C ASP A 84 -4.07 2.74 -9.38
N TYR A 85 -3.84 1.94 -8.36
CA TYR A 85 -2.83 0.90 -8.37
C TYR A 85 -3.47 -0.44 -8.04
N MET A 86 -2.98 -1.49 -8.70
CA MET A 86 -3.38 -2.85 -8.36
C MET A 86 -2.34 -3.44 -7.41
N GLY A 87 -2.79 -3.89 -6.23
CA GLY A 87 -1.96 -4.61 -5.27
C GLY A 87 -2.24 -6.11 -5.35
N TYR A 88 -1.18 -6.89 -5.31
CA TYR A 88 -1.26 -8.34 -5.26
C TYR A 88 -0.58 -8.82 -3.98
N MET A 89 -1.36 -9.37 -3.06
CA MET A 89 -0.87 -9.83 -1.77
C MET A 89 -0.10 -11.15 -1.94
N GLY A 90 1.06 -11.22 -1.34
CA GLY A 90 1.88 -12.42 -1.39
C GLY A 90 2.60 -12.66 -0.08
N SER A 91 2.99 -13.91 0.14
CA SER A 91 3.71 -14.31 1.33
C SER A 91 4.65 -15.47 0.96
N VAL A 92 5.88 -15.12 0.59
CA VAL A 92 6.91 -16.14 0.31
C VAL A 92 7.80 -16.30 1.54
N THR A 93 8.47 -15.23 1.96
CA THR A 93 9.25 -15.21 3.20
C THR A 93 8.59 -14.30 4.23
N THR A 94 8.03 -13.19 3.78
CA THR A 94 7.28 -12.24 4.60
C THR A 94 6.05 -11.77 3.84
N ASN A 95 5.03 -11.33 4.56
CA ASN A 95 3.85 -10.73 3.94
C ASN A 95 4.26 -9.47 3.20
N HIS A 96 3.80 -9.32 1.97
CA HIS A 96 4.09 -8.17 1.12
C HIS A 96 2.98 -7.95 0.11
N VAL A 97 2.98 -6.78 -0.52
CA VAL A 97 2.06 -6.44 -1.60
C VAL A 97 2.86 -6.05 -2.82
N ILE A 98 2.66 -6.74 -3.93
CA ILE A 98 3.26 -6.36 -5.22
C ILE A 98 2.35 -5.32 -5.86
N VAL A 99 2.93 -4.18 -6.21
CA VAL A 99 2.19 -3.06 -6.81
C VAL A 99 2.45 -3.03 -8.30
N TYR A 100 1.36 -3.00 -9.06
CA TYR A 100 1.40 -2.85 -10.51
C TYR A 100 0.78 -1.51 -10.88
N ASN A 101 1.43 -0.79 -11.78
CA ASN A 101 0.91 0.45 -12.32
C ASN A 101 -0.02 0.14 -13.49
N THR A 102 -1.10 -0.57 -13.20
CA THR A 102 -2.11 -0.94 -14.18
C THR A 102 -3.49 -0.52 -13.68
N PRO A 103 -4.41 -0.17 -14.58
CA PRO A 103 -5.77 0.14 -14.17
C PRO A 103 -6.42 -1.03 -13.45
N CYS A 104 -7.21 -0.72 -12.43
CA CYS A 104 -8.01 -1.72 -11.74
C CYS A 104 -9.30 -1.96 -12.51
N CYS A 105 -9.36 -3.04 -13.22
CA CYS A 105 -10.55 -3.39 -14.02
C CYS A 105 -11.00 -2.26 -14.90
#